data_aed40207ac4521d8f9105ce346ab83c1
#
_entry.id   aed40207ac4521d8f9105ce346ab83c1
#
_cell.length_a   1.000
_cell.length_b   1.000
_cell.length_c   1.000
_cell.angle_alpha   90.00
_cell.angle_beta   90.00
_cell.angle_gamma   90.00
#
_symmetry.space_group_name_H-M   'P 1'
#
loop_
_entity.id
_entity.type
_entity.pdbx_description
1 polymer ?
#
loop_
_entity_poly.entity_id
_entity_poly.type
_entity_poly.pdbx_seq_one_letter_code
_entity_poly.pdbx_strand_id
1 'polypeptide(L)'
;MNHRLYQDVEPVPGSVGDVLRLIRGGESSSRSVLARTTGLAPSTVGLRVDALVDLGLVHEVGAEGSRGGRRARRLELDGTAGFVAAADLGANHTRIVLSDLAGRTLADSDDTRSSAPLPRDDGPAGAVAELWRRFEAIAAECGLVMDDFQGAAIGVPAPIAYPSGRIVTPSFEPTWHDVALGSLFASHTDAPVLVENDANLIALAERSDTEPPERSNLVAVKLGTRIGGGVIAGGRLHRGVGGAAGEVSHTSVDGTSVIGCTCGVPNCLESVASAGAIIARLRTAGHDVATTADLLRLGAQGDAAVVEELRTAGALIGRVLAGIANFFNPREVVLAGAMSASPPLVAAIRSELYRMCLPLVADDLDVRASRAPRDAGVHGGVVLALDEVLAPTRIDELARRATASDDRTVRSA
;
A
#
# COMPACT_ATOMS: atom_id res chain seq x y z
N MET A 1 -10.78 -20.35 4.85
CA MET A 1 -11.95 -19.52 5.22
C MET A 1 -11.66 -18.01 4.99
N ASN A 2 -10.91 -17.69 3.91
CA ASN A 2 -10.36 -16.34 3.64
C ASN A 2 -11.09 -15.55 2.53
N HIS A 3 -12.36 -15.88 2.21
CA HIS A 3 -13.10 -15.19 1.13
C HIS A 3 -13.54 -13.75 1.46
N ARG A 4 -13.34 -13.26 2.69
CA ARG A 4 -13.77 -11.91 3.11
C ARG A 4 -12.66 -10.87 3.13
N LEU A 5 -11.40 -11.28 3.10
CA LEU A 5 -10.28 -10.36 2.93
C LEU A 5 -10.41 -9.72 1.53
N TYR A 6 -10.27 -8.44 1.42
CA TYR A 6 -10.41 -7.66 0.17
C TYR A 6 -11.86 -7.30 -0.25
N GLN A 7 -12.90 -7.53 0.54
CA GLN A 7 -14.24 -7.05 0.21
C GLN A 7 -14.46 -5.64 0.75
N ASP A 8 -14.65 -4.69 -0.15
CA ASP A 8 -15.15 -3.34 0.17
C ASP A 8 -16.64 -3.44 0.57
N VAL A 9 -16.90 -3.81 1.82
CA VAL A 9 -18.27 -3.79 2.36
C VAL A 9 -18.54 -2.40 2.90
N GLU A 10 -19.56 -1.74 2.38
CA GLU A 10 -19.98 -0.45 2.92
C GLU A 10 -20.35 -0.60 4.41
N PRO A 11 -19.88 0.31 5.28
CA PRO A 11 -20.21 0.26 6.69
C PRO A 11 -21.70 0.41 6.91
N VAL A 12 -22.26 -0.32 7.86
CA VAL A 12 -23.64 -0.10 8.29
C VAL A 12 -23.68 1.26 9.00
N PRO A 13 -24.44 2.24 8.49
CA PRO A 13 -24.45 3.58 9.07
C PRO A 13 -24.79 3.54 10.56
N GLY A 14 -23.95 4.20 11.38
CA GLY A 14 -24.10 4.26 12.82
C GLY A 14 -23.82 2.97 13.58
N SER A 15 -23.18 1.97 12.97
CA SER A 15 -22.64 0.79 13.68
C SER A 15 -21.43 1.18 14.57
N VAL A 16 -20.94 0.25 15.41
CA VAL A 16 -19.76 0.48 16.23
C VAL A 16 -18.54 0.79 15.35
N GLY A 17 -18.38 0.02 14.26
CA GLY A 17 -17.29 0.21 13.31
C GLY A 17 -17.40 1.51 12.52
N ASP A 18 -18.61 1.95 12.14
CA ASP A 18 -18.79 3.24 11.48
C ASP A 18 -18.46 4.41 12.43
N VAL A 19 -18.81 4.30 13.71
CA VAL A 19 -18.42 5.28 14.74
C VAL A 19 -16.90 5.36 14.88
N LEU A 20 -16.19 4.21 14.89
CA LEU A 20 -14.72 4.21 14.93
C LEU A 20 -14.12 4.87 13.67
N ARG A 21 -14.66 4.59 12.49
CA ARG A 21 -14.25 5.21 11.22
C ARG A 21 -14.34 6.74 11.29
N LEU A 22 -15.46 7.27 11.81
CA LEU A 22 -15.66 8.72 11.99
C LEU A 22 -14.68 9.33 12.99
N ILE A 23 -14.36 8.63 14.08
CA ILE A 23 -13.36 9.08 15.06
C ILE A 23 -11.96 9.09 14.42
N ARG A 24 -11.57 8.01 13.73
CA ARG A 24 -10.27 7.87 13.05
C ARG A 24 -10.08 8.94 11.96
N GLY A 25 -11.12 9.23 11.17
CA GLY A 25 -11.09 10.25 10.12
C GLY A 25 -11.07 11.69 10.63
N GLY A 26 -11.14 11.92 11.96
CA GLY A 26 -11.18 13.26 12.54
C GLY A 26 -12.50 14.01 12.31
N GLU A 27 -13.49 13.38 11.68
CA GLU A 27 -14.80 13.96 11.37
C GLU A 27 -15.63 14.20 12.64
N SER A 28 -15.31 13.51 13.73
CA SER A 28 -16.07 13.56 14.97
C SER A 28 -15.19 13.41 16.19
N SER A 29 -15.02 14.52 16.92
CA SER A 29 -14.15 14.62 18.09
C SER A 29 -14.86 14.37 19.43
N SER A 30 -16.19 14.21 19.46
CA SER A 30 -16.94 13.99 20.71
C SER A 30 -18.27 13.29 20.49
N ARG A 31 -18.86 12.70 21.56
CA ARG A 31 -20.16 12.02 21.51
C ARG A 31 -21.27 12.92 20.93
N SER A 32 -21.24 14.22 21.22
CA SER A 32 -22.23 15.17 20.72
C SER A 32 -22.06 15.48 19.24
N VAL A 33 -20.82 15.52 18.74
CA VAL A 33 -20.53 15.66 17.30
C VAL A 33 -20.95 14.39 16.57
N LEU A 34 -20.60 13.22 17.08
CA LEU A 34 -21.05 11.91 16.53
C LEU A 34 -22.57 11.83 16.40
N ALA A 35 -23.33 12.24 17.43
CA ALA A 35 -24.78 12.22 17.38
C ALA A 35 -25.34 13.11 16.23
N ARG A 36 -24.74 14.27 15.99
CA ARG A 36 -25.14 15.16 14.88
C ARG A 36 -24.74 14.59 13.52
N THR A 37 -23.52 14.06 13.39
CA THR A 37 -23.01 13.51 12.12
C THR A 37 -23.77 12.26 11.69
N THR A 38 -24.07 11.36 12.64
CA THR A 38 -24.77 10.09 12.35
C THR A 38 -26.29 10.20 12.38
N GLY A 39 -26.86 11.27 12.97
CA GLY A 39 -28.30 11.37 13.22
C GLY A 39 -28.85 10.43 14.30
N LEU A 40 -27.98 9.71 15.02
CA LEU A 40 -28.39 8.78 16.06
C LEU A 40 -28.76 9.50 17.36
N ALA A 41 -29.64 8.86 18.17
CA ALA A 41 -29.93 9.33 19.53
C ALA A 41 -28.64 9.35 20.37
N PRO A 42 -28.45 10.34 21.28
CA PRO A 42 -27.27 10.43 22.15
C PRO A 42 -27.00 9.17 22.99
N SER A 43 -28.06 8.49 23.43
CA SER A 43 -27.95 7.20 24.15
C SER A 43 -27.36 6.08 23.28
N THR A 44 -27.76 6.02 22.01
CA THR A 44 -27.22 5.03 21.06
C THR A 44 -25.74 5.29 20.77
N VAL A 45 -25.37 6.56 20.54
CA VAL A 45 -23.96 6.95 20.38
C VAL A 45 -23.16 6.60 21.64
N GLY A 46 -23.75 6.86 22.85
CA GLY A 46 -23.15 6.46 24.11
C GLY A 46 -22.77 5.00 24.11
N LEU A 47 -23.72 4.09 23.83
CA LEU A 47 -23.50 2.64 23.79
C LEU A 47 -22.43 2.23 22.76
N ARG A 48 -22.38 2.90 21.58
CA ARG A 48 -21.37 2.58 20.54
C ARG A 48 -19.96 2.99 20.99
N VAL A 49 -19.84 4.18 21.56
CA VAL A 49 -18.55 4.66 22.08
C VAL A 49 -18.10 3.85 23.29
N ASP A 50 -19.01 3.49 24.20
CA ASP A 50 -18.68 2.63 25.36
C ASP A 50 -18.14 1.26 24.88
N ALA A 51 -18.76 0.63 23.88
CA ALA A 51 -18.25 -0.58 23.29
C ALA A 51 -16.83 -0.46 22.69
N LEU A 52 -16.50 0.70 22.08
CA LEU A 52 -15.15 0.97 21.58
C LEU A 52 -14.13 1.21 22.72
N VAL A 53 -14.57 1.82 23.82
CA VAL A 53 -13.74 2.00 25.02
C VAL A 53 -13.49 0.65 25.69
N ASP A 54 -14.51 -0.20 25.81
CA ASP A 54 -14.39 -1.55 26.39
C ASP A 54 -13.48 -2.46 25.54
N LEU A 55 -13.44 -2.26 24.22
CA LEU A 55 -12.49 -2.91 23.31
C LEU A 55 -11.07 -2.31 23.39
N GLY A 56 -10.84 -1.24 24.15
CA GLY A 56 -9.57 -0.54 24.23
C GLY A 56 -9.20 0.28 22.98
N LEU A 57 -10.09 0.39 22.01
CA LEU A 57 -9.81 1.06 20.72
C LEU A 57 -9.96 2.58 20.77
N VAL A 58 -10.68 3.11 21.75
CA VAL A 58 -10.93 4.56 21.91
C VAL A 58 -10.78 4.96 23.35
N HIS A 59 -10.20 6.10 23.59
CA HIS A 59 -10.15 6.72 24.91
C HIS A 59 -10.65 8.16 24.87
N GLU A 60 -11.10 8.65 26.03
CA GLU A 60 -11.56 10.03 26.21
C GLU A 60 -10.41 10.89 26.73
N VAL A 61 -10.00 11.90 25.94
CA VAL A 61 -8.93 12.85 26.32
C VAL A 61 -9.48 14.22 26.57
N GLY A 62 -8.94 14.90 27.58
CA GLY A 62 -9.11 16.32 27.88
C GLY A 62 -10.55 16.80 27.77
N ALA A 63 -10.71 18.11 27.98
CA ALA A 63 -11.99 18.78 27.77
C ALA A 63 -11.76 19.87 26.70
N GLU A 64 -12.48 19.83 25.58
CA GLU A 64 -12.51 20.94 24.64
C GLU A 64 -12.93 22.23 25.32
N GLY A 65 -12.22 23.33 25.03
CA GLY A 65 -12.51 24.63 25.56
C GLY A 65 -13.90 25.09 25.13
N SER A 66 -14.88 25.13 26.05
CA SER A 66 -16.22 25.67 25.81
C SER A 66 -16.45 26.95 26.58
N ARG A 67 -17.04 27.93 25.94
CA ARG A 67 -17.56 29.15 26.57
C ARG A 67 -18.92 28.85 27.23
N GLY A 68 -18.88 28.19 28.41
CA GLY A 68 -20.07 27.96 29.27
C GLY A 68 -20.84 26.66 28.91
N GLY A 69 -20.66 25.58 29.71
CA GLY A 69 -21.33 24.31 29.65
C GLY A 69 -20.46 23.16 30.15
N ARG A 70 -21.07 21.96 30.41
CA ARG A 70 -20.29 20.75 30.74
C ARG A 70 -19.36 20.44 29.56
N ARG A 71 -18.06 20.49 29.81
CA ARG A 71 -17.00 20.27 28.79
C ARG A 71 -17.19 18.92 28.14
N ALA A 72 -17.34 18.88 26.80
CA ALA A 72 -17.34 17.64 26.03
C ALA A 72 -15.92 17.03 26.05
N ARG A 73 -15.83 15.75 26.33
CA ARG A 73 -14.56 15.00 26.23
C ARG A 73 -14.30 14.65 24.79
N ARG A 74 -13.07 14.80 24.35
CA ARG A 74 -12.63 14.42 23.02
C ARG A 74 -12.38 12.91 22.97
N LEU A 75 -12.81 12.28 21.88
CA LEU A 75 -12.58 10.87 21.61
C LEU A 75 -11.40 10.74 20.65
N GLU A 76 -10.48 9.88 20.99
CA GLU A 76 -9.32 9.57 20.14
C GLU A 76 -9.14 8.05 20.02
N LEU A 77 -8.66 7.61 18.83
CA LEU A 77 -8.23 6.23 18.62
C LEU A 77 -7.04 5.96 19.56
N ASP A 78 -7.09 4.86 20.28
CA ASP A 78 -5.93 4.37 21.05
C ASP A 78 -4.98 3.62 20.12
N GLY A 79 -3.95 4.32 19.65
CA GLY A 79 -2.92 3.71 18.81
C GLY A 79 -2.18 2.57 19.50
N THR A 80 -2.12 2.57 20.84
CA THR A 80 -1.37 1.56 21.62
C THR A 80 -2.14 0.27 21.87
N ALA A 81 -3.39 0.18 21.41
CA ALA A 81 -4.24 -1.01 21.56
C ALA A 81 -3.76 -2.23 20.76
N GLY A 82 -2.68 -2.10 20.01
CA GLY A 82 -2.06 -3.16 19.24
C GLY A 82 -1.13 -2.61 18.16
N PHE A 83 -0.60 -3.51 17.34
CA PHE A 83 0.26 -3.13 16.22
C PHE A 83 0.01 -3.97 14.97
N VAL A 84 0.39 -3.42 13.83
CA VAL A 84 0.39 -4.10 12.54
C VAL A 84 1.80 -4.18 11.98
N ALA A 85 2.05 -5.16 11.10
CA ALA A 85 3.28 -5.28 10.35
C ALA A 85 3.05 -5.02 8.86
N ALA A 86 4.02 -4.41 8.21
CA ALA A 86 4.09 -4.35 6.76
C ALA A 86 5.45 -4.86 6.29
N ALA A 87 5.47 -5.63 5.20
CA ALA A 87 6.70 -6.05 4.54
C ALA A 87 6.64 -5.79 3.04
N ASP A 88 7.72 -5.27 2.46
CA ASP A 88 7.93 -5.15 1.01
C ASP A 88 9.02 -6.14 0.57
N LEU A 89 8.61 -7.14 -0.20
CA LEU A 89 9.49 -8.22 -0.68
C LEU A 89 10.04 -7.86 -2.05
N GLY A 90 11.14 -7.13 -2.08
CA GLY A 90 11.86 -6.86 -3.33
C GLY A 90 12.71 -8.05 -3.79
N ALA A 91 13.23 -7.95 -5.03
CA ALA A 91 14.14 -8.97 -5.57
C ALA A 91 15.45 -9.11 -4.77
N ASN A 92 15.94 -8.01 -4.20
CA ASN A 92 17.25 -7.91 -3.55
C ASN A 92 17.15 -7.38 -2.11
N HIS A 93 15.96 -7.18 -1.56
CA HIS A 93 15.74 -6.65 -0.23
C HIS A 93 14.42 -7.16 0.34
N THR A 94 14.32 -7.13 1.65
CA THR A 94 13.04 -7.25 2.38
C THR A 94 12.99 -6.10 3.36
N ARG A 95 12.01 -5.23 3.20
CA ARG A 95 11.80 -4.13 4.14
C ARG A 95 10.60 -4.43 5.02
N ILE A 96 10.74 -4.16 6.32
CA ILE A 96 9.70 -4.43 7.33
C ILE A 96 9.50 -3.17 8.16
N VAL A 97 8.24 -2.82 8.40
CA VAL A 97 7.84 -1.76 9.32
C VAL A 97 6.78 -2.32 10.27
N LEU A 98 6.93 -2.04 11.56
CA LEU A 98 5.87 -2.20 12.56
C LEU A 98 5.25 -0.84 12.85
N SER A 99 3.94 -0.78 12.94
CA SER A 99 3.19 0.44 13.19
C SER A 99 2.13 0.24 14.27
N ASP A 100 1.90 1.27 15.08
CA ASP A 100 0.74 1.31 15.98
C ASP A 100 -0.58 1.45 15.17
N LEU A 101 -1.72 1.30 15.84
CA LEU A 101 -3.03 1.41 15.19
C LEU A 101 -3.37 2.84 14.71
N ALA A 102 -2.62 3.85 15.13
CA ALA A 102 -2.73 5.22 14.63
C ALA A 102 -1.83 5.49 13.40
N GLY A 103 -1.09 4.49 12.91
CA GLY A 103 -0.21 4.61 11.75
C GLY A 103 1.18 5.16 12.06
N ARG A 104 1.55 5.29 13.34
CA ARG A 104 2.90 5.74 13.73
C ARG A 104 3.87 4.56 13.65
N THR A 105 4.99 4.76 12.99
CA THR A 105 6.07 3.76 12.92
C THR A 105 6.63 3.51 14.33
N LEU A 106 6.62 2.26 14.75
CA LEU A 106 7.21 1.78 15.99
C LEU A 106 8.61 1.22 15.76
N ALA A 107 8.82 0.57 14.61
CA ALA A 107 10.10 -0.01 14.20
C ALA A 107 10.23 -0.05 12.69
N ASP A 108 11.47 0.04 12.21
CA ASP A 108 11.84 -0.07 10.80
C ASP A 108 13.09 -0.95 10.64
N SER A 109 13.07 -1.90 9.71
CA SER A 109 14.17 -2.83 9.47
C SER A 109 15.38 -2.25 8.75
N ASP A 110 15.34 -0.99 8.29
CA ASP A 110 16.48 -0.36 7.58
C ASP A 110 17.73 -0.25 8.46
N ASP A 111 17.55 -0.14 9.77
CA ASP A 111 18.63 -0.05 10.74
C ASP A 111 19.14 -1.41 11.23
N THR A 112 18.59 -2.52 10.72
CA THR A 112 18.90 -3.87 11.20
C THR A 112 19.32 -4.81 10.09
N ARG A 113 19.95 -5.97 10.46
CA ARG A 113 20.24 -7.08 9.53
C ARG A 113 19.00 -7.70 8.89
N SER A 114 17.80 -7.26 9.26
CA SER A 114 16.51 -7.76 8.79
C SER A 114 16.11 -7.28 7.39
N SER A 115 16.92 -6.40 6.75
CA SER A 115 16.67 -5.90 5.38
C SER A 115 17.18 -6.85 4.28
N ALA A 116 17.87 -7.94 4.61
CA ALA A 116 18.32 -8.92 3.62
C ALA A 116 17.11 -9.58 2.89
N PRO A 117 17.28 -9.96 1.61
CA PRO A 117 16.23 -10.68 0.90
C PRO A 117 15.84 -11.95 1.65
N LEU A 118 14.58 -12.37 1.53
CA LEU A 118 14.14 -13.64 2.11
C LEU A 118 14.84 -14.81 1.38
N PRO A 119 15.23 -15.87 2.10
CA PRO A 119 15.68 -17.11 1.47
C PRO A 119 14.53 -17.69 0.64
N ARG A 120 14.85 -18.18 -0.55
CA ARG A 120 13.88 -18.71 -1.52
C ARG A 120 14.01 -20.20 -1.71
N ASP A 121 15.11 -20.79 -1.27
CA ASP A 121 15.44 -22.19 -1.46
C ASP A 121 14.43 -23.14 -0.79
N ASP A 122 13.81 -22.69 0.32
CA ASP A 122 12.80 -23.43 1.08
C ASP A 122 11.36 -23.16 0.59
N GLY A 123 11.22 -22.49 -0.54
CA GLY A 123 9.92 -22.15 -1.15
C GLY A 123 9.09 -21.15 -0.35
N PRO A 124 7.79 -20.99 -0.71
CA PRO A 124 6.93 -19.97 -0.08
C PRO A 124 6.72 -20.17 1.42
N ALA A 125 6.64 -21.42 1.89
CA ALA A 125 6.45 -21.72 3.31
C ALA A 125 7.68 -21.35 4.15
N GLY A 126 8.89 -21.65 3.65
CA GLY A 126 10.14 -21.25 4.30
C GLY A 126 10.30 -19.72 4.34
N ALA A 127 9.95 -19.04 3.24
CA ALA A 127 9.97 -17.58 3.21
C ALA A 127 8.99 -16.95 4.22
N VAL A 128 7.80 -17.52 4.39
CA VAL A 128 6.81 -17.07 5.40
C VAL A 128 7.34 -17.31 6.81
N ALA A 129 7.89 -18.48 7.10
CA ALA A 129 8.45 -18.78 8.43
C ALA A 129 9.59 -17.81 8.80
N GLU A 130 10.47 -17.50 7.84
CA GLU A 130 11.55 -16.52 8.06
C GLU A 130 11.01 -15.10 8.23
N LEU A 131 10.00 -14.69 7.44
CA LEU A 131 9.38 -13.38 7.59
C LEU A 131 8.71 -13.21 8.95
N TRP A 132 8.00 -14.25 9.41
CA TRP A 132 7.38 -14.25 10.73
C TRP A 132 8.42 -14.12 11.84
N ARG A 133 9.50 -14.91 11.77
CA ARG A 133 10.63 -14.82 12.71
C ARG A 133 11.23 -13.40 12.77
N ARG A 134 11.29 -12.71 11.62
CA ARG A 134 11.75 -11.30 11.58
C ARG A 134 10.75 -10.36 12.25
N PHE A 135 9.44 -10.57 12.08
CA PHE A 135 8.42 -9.80 12.80
C PHE A 135 8.57 -9.95 14.31
N GLU A 136 8.70 -11.20 14.78
CA GLU A 136 8.92 -11.48 16.22
C GLU A 136 10.20 -10.82 16.75
N ALA A 137 11.29 -10.90 16.00
CA ALA A 137 12.57 -10.32 16.42
C ALA A 137 12.49 -8.78 16.53
N ILE A 138 11.91 -8.10 15.51
CA ILE A 138 11.76 -6.64 15.52
C ILE A 138 10.78 -6.22 16.62
N ALA A 139 9.67 -6.93 16.81
CA ALA A 139 8.73 -6.66 17.88
C ALA A 139 9.39 -6.76 19.27
N ALA A 140 10.17 -7.81 19.51
CA ALA A 140 10.89 -8.01 20.76
C ALA A 140 11.93 -6.90 21.03
N GLU A 141 12.66 -6.45 20.02
CA GLU A 141 13.60 -5.32 20.11
C GLU A 141 12.91 -4.01 20.55
N CYS A 142 11.64 -3.83 20.19
CA CYS A 142 10.82 -2.67 20.55
C CYS A 142 9.99 -2.87 21.82
N GLY A 143 10.11 -4.02 22.49
CA GLY A 143 9.32 -4.34 23.68
C GLY A 143 7.85 -4.62 23.40
N LEU A 144 7.49 -4.93 22.14
CA LEU A 144 6.15 -5.34 21.75
C LEU A 144 5.96 -6.83 21.98
N VAL A 145 4.74 -7.23 22.34
CA VAL A 145 4.37 -8.64 22.52
C VAL A 145 3.49 -9.10 21.36
N MET A 146 3.71 -10.31 20.86
CA MET A 146 2.98 -10.82 19.69
C MET A 146 1.49 -11.04 19.94
N ASP A 147 1.05 -11.09 21.19
CA ASP A 147 -0.37 -11.13 21.54
C ASP A 147 -1.12 -9.84 21.13
N ASP A 148 -0.40 -8.71 21.02
CA ASP A 148 -0.95 -7.41 20.56
C ASP A 148 -0.91 -7.25 19.03
N PHE A 149 -0.41 -8.27 18.30
CA PHE A 149 -0.36 -8.25 16.84
C PHE A 149 -1.76 -8.36 16.23
N GLN A 150 -2.16 -7.37 15.42
CA GLN A 150 -3.50 -7.27 14.86
C GLN A 150 -3.61 -7.70 13.40
N GLY A 151 -2.50 -7.68 12.65
CA GLY A 151 -2.48 -8.07 11.25
C GLY A 151 -1.25 -7.60 10.48
N ALA A 152 -1.14 -8.05 9.22
CA ALA A 152 -0.05 -7.63 8.35
C ALA A 152 -0.49 -7.43 6.89
N ALA A 153 0.33 -6.66 6.15
CA ALA A 153 0.28 -6.61 4.70
C ALA A 153 1.67 -6.86 4.09
N ILE A 154 1.70 -7.71 3.07
CA ILE A 154 2.92 -8.15 2.39
C ILE A 154 2.88 -7.69 0.95
N GLY A 155 3.80 -6.80 0.55
CA GLY A 155 4.02 -6.38 -0.83
C GLY A 155 4.88 -7.38 -1.58
N VAL A 156 4.44 -7.76 -2.77
CA VAL A 156 5.23 -8.63 -3.67
C VAL A 156 5.31 -8.02 -5.07
N PRO A 157 6.43 -8.18 -5.79
CA PRO A 157 6.58 -7.64 -7.14
C PRO A 157 5.93 -8.56 -8.19
N ALA A 158 4.64 -8.85 -8.03
CA ALA A 158 3.85 -9.68 -8.92
C ALA A 158 2.37 -9.29 -8.89
N PRO A 159 1.61 -9.55 -9.96
CA PRO A 159 0.15 -9.42 -9.94
C PRO A 159 -0.47 -10.34 -8.88
N ILE A 160 -1.50 -9.84 -8.21
CA ILE A 160 -2.27 -10.58 -7.20
C ILE A 160 -3.68 -10.78 -7.70
N ALA A 161 -4.08 -12.04 -7.84
CA ALA A 161 -5.45 -12.38 -8.25
C ALA A 161 -6.47 -11.95 -7.18
N TYR A 162 -7.42 -11.13 -7.56
CA TYR A 162 -8.48 -10.62 -6.70
C TYR A 162 -9.78 -11.44 -6.91
N PRO A 163 -10.51 -11.80 -5.87
CA PRO A 163 -10.29 -11.57 -4.43
C PRO A 163 -9.49 -12.70 -3.73
N SER A 164 -8.89 -13.62 -4.46
CA SER A 164 -8.26 -14.84 -3.87
C SER A 164 -6.95 -14.57 -3.14
N GLY A 165 -6.27 -13.44 -3.41
CA GLY A 165 -4.95 -13.12 -2.85
C GLY A 165 -3.83 -14.04 -3.35
N ARG A 166 -4.02 -14.73 -4.50
CA ARG A 166 -3.02 -15.63 -5.08
C ARG A 166 -2.05 -14.86 -5.96
N ILE A 167 -0.78 -15.22 -5.87
CA ILE A 167 0.28 -14.65 -6.70
C ILE A 167 0.16 -15.20 -8.12
N VAL A 168 0.16 -14.30 -9.11
CA VAL A 168 0.01 -14.68 -10.53
C VAL A 168 1.33 -14.44 -11.26
N THR A 169 1.84 -15.49 -11.91
CA THR A 169 3.01 -15.44 -12.81
C THR A 169 4.18 -14.58 -12.28
N PRO A 170 4.69 -14.86 -11.07
CA PRO A 170 5.77 -14.08 -10.49
C PRO A 170 7.05 -14.31 -11.29
N SER A 171 7.55 -13.26 -11.92
CA SER A 171 8.81 -13.33 -12.66
C SER A 171 10.06 -13.28 -11.77
N PHE A 172 9.88 -12.96 -10.49
CA PHE A 172 10.95 -12.96 -9.49
C PHE A 172 11.20 -14.33 -8.87
N GLU A 173 10.14 -15.18 -8.79
CA GLU A 173 10.21 -16.53 -8.22
C GLU A 173 9.07 -17.41 -8.80
N PRO A 174 9.33 -18.14 -9.89
CA PRO A 174 8.29 -18.92 -10.61
C PRO A 174 7.57 -19.95 -9.73
N THR A 175 8.22 -20.46 -8.69
CA THR A 175 7.64 -21.47 -7.77
C THR A 175 6.49 -20.90 -6.92
N TRP A 176 6.32 -19.59 -6.87
CA TRP A 176 5.27 -18.92 -6.13
C TRP A 176 3.98 -18.72 -6.94
N HIS A 177 3.95 -19.18 -8.18
CA HIS A 177 2.73 -19.09 -9.00
C HIS A 177 1.58 -19.86 -8.35
N ASP A 178 0.39 -19.23 -8.32
CA ASP A 178 -0.85 -19.73 -7.72
C ASP A 178 -0.79 -19.96 -6.19
N VAL A 179 0.22 -19.40 -5.51
CA VAL A 179 0.35 -19.48 -4.05
C VAL A 179 -0.49 -18.40 -3.39
N ALA A 180 -1.36 -18.79 -2.44
CA ALA A 180 -2.05 -17.88 -1.52
C ALA A 180 -1.14 -17.61 -0.30
N LEU A 181 -0.13 -16.75 -0.48
CA LEU A 181 0.92 -16.53 0.51
C LEU A 181 0.37 -16.15 1.89
N GLY A 182 -0.66 -15.28 1.95
CA GLY A 182 -1.31 -14.89 3.20
C GLY A 182 -1.88 -16.06 3.99
N SER A 183 -2.34 -17.12 3.30
CA SER A 183 -2.88 -18.31 3.97
C SER A 183 -1.82 -19.16 4.67
N LEU A 184 -0.55 -19.04 4.28
CA LEU A 184 0.56 -19.77 4.90
C LEU A 184 0.88 -19.22 6.30
N PHE A 185 0.47 -18.00 6.62
CA PHE A 185 0.63 -17.41 7.95
C PHE A 185 -0.33 -18.02 9.00
N ALA A 186 -1.33 -18.81 8.59
CA ALA A 186 -2.28 -19.43 9.51
C ALA A 186 -1.65 -20.40 10.52
N SER A 187 -0.41 -20.85 10.28
CA SER A 187 0.38 -21.62 11.25
C SER A 187 1.02 -20.77 12.35
N HIS A 188 1.02 -19.45 12.19
CA HIS A 188 1.68 -18.50 13.08
C HIS A 188 0.69 -17.56 13.77
N THR A 189 -0.41 -17.19 13.09
CA THR A 189 -1.38 -16.21 13.62
C THR A 189 -2.78 -16.42 13.05
N ASP A 190 -3.80 -16.08 13.86
CA ASP A 190 -5.20 -15.96 13.42
C ASP A 190 -5.51 -14.55 12.89
N ALA A 191 -4.59 -13.58 13.04
CA ALA A 191 -4.75 -12.23 12.53
C ALA A 191 -4.70 -12.22 10.99
N PRO A 192 -5.39 -11.27 10.33
CA PRO A 192 -5.39 -11.18 8.86
C PRO A 192 -4.00 -10.85 8.32
N VAL A 193 -3.57 -11.57 7.31
CA VAL A 193 -2.38 -11.27 6.54
C VAL A 193 -2.77 -11.09 5.07
N LEU A 194 -2.65 -9.87 4.59
CA LEU A 194 -2.97 -9.47 3.24
C LEU A 194 -1.73 -9.56 2.35
N VAL A 195 -1.91 -9.91 1.09
CA VAL A 195 -0.83 -9.87 0.09
C VAL A 195 -1.28 -8.97 -1.06
N GLU A 196 -0.42 -8.03 -1.44
CA GLU A 196 -0.75 -7.05 -2.48
C GLU A 196 0.45 -6.82 -3.41
N ASN A 197 0.16 -6.34 -4.61
CA ASN A 197 1.19 -5.89 -5.53
C ASN A 197 1.94 -4.67 -4.96
N ASP A 198 3.26 -4.62 -5.12
CA ASP A 198 4.11 -3.55 -4.58
C ASP A 198 3.79 -2.16 -5.12
N ALA A 199 3.39 -2.03 -6.40
CA ALA A 199 2.96 -0.75 -6.97
C ALA A 199 1.59 -0.30 -6.45
N ASN A 200 0.69 -1.24 -6.14
CA ASN A 200 -0.57 -0.95 -5.47
C ASN A 200 -0.35 -0.41 -4.04
N LEU A 201 0.62 -0.98 -3.32
CA LEU A 201 1.00 -0.44 -2.00
C LEU A 201 1.58 0.97 -2.12
N ILE A 202 2.41 1.24 -3.12
CA ILE A 202 2.89 2.60 -3.40
C ILE A 202 1.72 3.56 -3.62
N ALA A 203 0.71 3.16 -4.40
CA ALA A 203 -0.48 3.99 -4.63
C ALA A 203 -1.25 4.26 -3.32
N LEU A 204 -1.36 3.28 -2.43
CA LEU A 204 -1.97 3.46 -1.10
C LEU A 204 -1.19 4.42 -0.21
N ALA A 205 0.16 4.36 -0.23
CA ALA A 205 0.99 5.29 0.54
C ALA A 205 0.85 6.75 0.06
N GLU A 206 0.55 6.94 -1.21
CA GLU A 206 0.41 8.26 -1.83
C GLU A 206 -1.02 8.79 -1.79
N ARG A 207 -1.98 7.97 -1.37
CA ARG A 207 -3.37 8.38 -1.15
C ARG A 207 -3.44 9.55 -0.16
N SER A 208 -4.24 10.55 -0.47
CA SER A 208 -4.50 11.65 0.45
C SER A 208 -5.74 11.34 1.28
N ASP A 209 -5.60 11.35 2.60
CA ASP A 209 -6.73 11.22 3.52
C ASP A 209 -7.46 12.57 3.76
N THR A 210 -6.88 13.67 3.25
CA THR A 210 -7.45 15.02 3.40
C THR A 210 -8.25 15.50 2.19
N GLU A 211 -8.07 14.85 1.03
CA GLU A 211 -8.85 15.16 -0.18
C GLU A 211 -10.20 14.44 -0.16
N PRO A 212 -11.27 15.09 -0.60
CA PRO A 212 -12.55 14.41 -0.75
C PRO A 212 -12.44 13.26 -1.76
N PRO A 213 -13.16 12.14 -1.55
CA PRO A 213 -13.03 10.93 -2.38
C PRO A 213 -13.16 11.18 -3.89
N GLU A 214 -14.06 12.07 -4.32
CA GLU A 214 -14.28 12.43 -5.72
C GLU A 214 -13.09 13.13 -6.37
N ARG A 215 -12.15 13.67 -5.60
CA ARG A 215 -10.88 14.27 -6.06
C ARG A 215 -9.68 13.39 -5.81
N SER A 216 -9.84 12.32 -5.05
CA SER A 216 -8.76 11.39 -4.69
C SER A 216 -8.59 10.32 -5.76
N ASN A 217 -8.13 10.75 -6.97
CA ASN A 217 -7.81 9.89 -8.09
C ASN A 217 -6.33 10.07 -8.43
N LEU A 218 -5.54 9.01 -8.33
CA LEU A 218 -4.13 9.03 -8.69
C LEU A 218 -3.69 7.76 -9.42
N VAL A 219 -2.63 7.88 -10.19
CA VAL A 219 -1.89 6.76 -10.77
C VAL A 219 -0.46 6.82 -10.23
N ALA A 220 -0.06 5.81 -9.46
CA ALA A 220 1.33 5.64 -9.04
C ALA A 220 2.06 4.73 -10.04
N VAL A 221 3.29 5.10 -10.38
CA VAL A 221 4.14 4.32 -11.28
C VAL A 221 5.46 4.04 -10.58
N LYS A 222 5.73 2.79 -10.32
CA LYS A 222 7.01 2.30 -9.81
C LYS A 222 7.99 2.18 -10.96
N LEU A 223 9.07 2.93 -10.92
CA LEU A 223 10.15 2.96 -11.89
C LEU A 223 11.41 2.37 -11.25
N GLY A 224 11.79 1.16 -11.63
CA GLY A 224 12.93 0.45 -11.05
C GLY A 224 13.45 -0.62 -11.98
N THR A 225 14.04 -1.68 -11.42
CA THR A 225 14.45 -2.87 -12.19
C THR A 225 13.29 -3.38 -13.05
N ARG A 226 12.07 -3.25 -12.52
CA ARG A 226 10.79 -3.46 -13.20
C ARG A 226 9.94 -2.21 -13.12
N ILE A 227 8.92 -2.14 -14.00
CA ILE A 227 7.89 -1.10 -13.98
C ILE A 227 6.62 -1.72 -13.41
N GLY A 228 5.94 -1.00 -12.54
CA GLY A 228 4.63 -1.37 -12.01
C GLY A 228 3.71 -0.17 -11.94
N GLY A 229 2.41 -0.39 -11.86
CA GLY A 229 1.42 0.66 -11.70
C GLY A 229 0.40 0.31 -10.62
N GLY A 230 -0.10 1.34 -9.93
CA GLY A 230 -1.19 1.24 -8.97
C GLY A 230 -2.17 2.40 -9.16
N VAL A 231 -3.45 2.16 -8.97
CA VAL A 231 -4.51 3.13 -9.26
C VAL A 231 -5.36 3.36 -8.02
N ILE A 232 -5.52 4.61 -7.61
CA ILE A 232 -6.54 5.02 -6.64
C ILE A 232 -7.69 5.69 -7.40
N ALA A 233 -8.90 5.19 -7.22
CA ALA A 233 -10.12 5.74 -7.78
C ALA A 233 -11.11 6.05 -6.66
N GLY A 234 -11.55 7.30 -6.55
CA GLY A 234 -12.46 7.71 -5.48
C GLY A 234 -11.90 7.46 -4.07
N GLY A 235 -10.59 7.66 -3.88
CA GLY A 235 -9.91 7.43 -2.59
C GLY A 235 -9.67 5.96 -2.23
N ARG A 236 -9.98 5.02 -3.12
CA ARG A 236 -9.82 3.58 -2.89
C ARG A 236 -8.89 2.94 -3.90
N LEU A 237 -8.16 1.90 -3.50
CA LEU A 237 -7.34 1.11 -4.40
C LEU A 237 -8.22 0.40 -5.43
N HIS A 238 -8.02 0.72 -6.71
CA HIS A 238 -8.73 0.11 -7.82
C HIS A 238 -7.96 -1.11 -8.33
N ARG A 239 -8.47 -2.29 -8.03
CA ARG A 239 -7.85 -3.57 -8.44
C ARG A 239 -8.38 -4.10 -9.78
N GLY A 240 -9.52 -3.57 -10.25
CA GLY A 240 -10.24 -4.15 -11.37
C GLY A 240 -10.91 -5.50 -11.00
N VAL A 241 -11.45 -6.19 -11.99
CA VAL A 241 -12.23 -7.42 -11.76
C VAL A 241 -11.36 -8.56 -11.24
N GLY A 242 -10.14 -8.69 -11.74
CA GLY A 242 -9.23 -9.81 -11.44
C GLY A 242 -7.93 -9.44 -10.73
N GLY A 243 -7.76 -8.18 -10.33
CA GLY A 243 -6.51 -7.71 -9.68
C GLY A 243 -5.49 -7.13 -10.66
N ALA A 244 -5.82 -7.00 -11.95
CA ALA A 244 -4.87 -6.57 -12.99
C ALA A 244 -4.96 -5.06 -13.34
N ALA A 245 -5.71 -4.25 -12.60
CA ALA A 245 -5.68 -2.81 -12.79
C ALA A 245 -4.30 -2.27 -12.40
N GLY A 246 -3.72 -1.41 -13.25
CA GLY A 246 -2.37 -0.89 -13.03
C GLY A 246 -1.25 -1.66 -13.74
N GLU A 247 -1.54 -2.75 -14.44
CA GLU A 247 -0.53 -3.53 -15.22
C GLU A 247 -0.06 -2.76 -16.48
N VAL A 248 0.30 -1.51 -16.31
CA VAL A 248 0.70 -0.57 -17.38
C VAL A 248 1.99 -0.98 -18.08
N SER A 249 2.86 -1.71 -17.38
CA SER A 249 4.14 -2.19 -17.88
C SER A 249 4.02 -3.20 -19.02
N HIS A 250 2.86 -3.82 -19.16
CA HIS A 250 2.61 -4.80 -20.22
C HIS A 250 1.88 -4.22 -21.44
N THR A 251 1.83 -2.90 -21.57
CA THR A 251 1.39 -2.22 -22.79
C THR A 251 2.48 -2.33 -23.85
N SER A 252 2.10 -2.71 -25.09
CA SER A 252 3.03 -2.72 -26.23
C SER A 252 3.45 -1.31 -26.61
N VAL A 253 4.73 -1.10 -26.84
CA VAL A 253 5.31 0.19 -27.22
C VAL A 253 6.23 0.06 -28.43
N ASP A 254 6.56 1.21 -29.04
CA ASP A 254 7.58 1.26 -30.07
C ASP A 254 8.95 0.88 -29.47
N GLY A 255 9.70 0.03 -30.17
CA GLY A 255 11.03 -0.39 -29.73
C GLY A 255 11.23 -1.89 -29.87
N THR A 256 12.36 -2.37 -29.40
CA THR A 256 12.71 -3.79 -29.43
C THR A 256 12.92 -4.31 -28.01
N SER A 257 12.25 -5.39 -27.68
CA SER A 257 12.49 -6.11 -26.43
C SER A 257 13.91 -6.64 -26.37
N VAL A 258 14.60 -6.38 -25.27
CA VAL A 258 15.97 -6.84 -25.01
C VAL A 258 16.04 -7.80 -23.82
N ILE A 259 14.98 -7.85 -23.02
CA ILE A 259 14.79 -8.83 -21.95
C ILE A 259 13.48 -9.57 -22.15
N GLY A 260 13.42 -10.80 -21.66
CA GLY A 260 12.18 -11.59 -21.70
C GLY A 260 11.13 -11.04 -20.71
N CYS A 261 9.86 -11.07 -21.16
CA CYS A 261 8.72 -10.86 -20.28
C CYS A 261 7.74 -12.02 -20.41
N THR A 262 7.25 -12.54 -19.30
CA THR A 262 6.30 -13.66 -19.26
C THR A 262 4.86 -13.27 -19.66
N CYS A 263 4.58 -11.98 -19.86
CA CYS A 263 3.25 -11.48 -20.20
C CYS A 263 2.78 -11.88 -21.62
N GLY A 264 3.69 -12.28 -22.50
CA GLY A 264 3.40 -12.63 -23.90
C GLY A 264 3.10 -11.44 -24.82
N VAL A 265 3.09 -10.21 -24.32
CA VAL A 265 2.88 -9.01 -25.13
C VAL A 265 4.18 -8.63 -25.83
N PRO A 266 4.22 -8.55 -27.17
CA PRO A 266 5.42 -8.14 -27.89
C PRO A 266 5.82 -6.72 -27.53
N ASN A 267 7.12 -6.50 -27.30
CA ASN A 267 7.68 -5.18 -27.00
C ASN A 267 6.90 -4.42 -25.90
N CYS A 268 6.54 -5.14 -24.82
CA CYS A 268 5.87 -4.47 -23.71
C CYS A 268 6.80 -3.45 -23.06
N LEU A 269 6.24 -2.43 -22.45
CA LEU A 269 6.97 -1.33 -21.79
C LEU A 269 8.02 -1.86 -20.81
N GLU A 270 7.71 -2.92 -20.06
CA GLU A 270 8.65 -3.61 -19.16
C GLU A 270 9.92 -4.06 -19.90
N SER A 271 9.76 -4.76 -21.03
CA SER A 271 10.87 -5.35 -21.78
C SER A 271 11.69 -4.34 -22.59
N VAL A 272 11.16 -3.12 -22.74
CA VAL A 272 11.79 -2.05 -23.53
C VAL A 272 12.34 -0.91 -22.67
N ALA A 273 11.63 -0.49 -21.63
CA ALA A 273 11.89 0.76 -20.91
C ALA A 273 12.20 0.60 -19.41
N SER A 274 12.15 -0.61 -18.85
CA SER A 274 12.55 -0.83 -17.45
C SER A 274 14.06 -0.61 -17.26
N ALA A 275 14.51 -0.38 -16.02
CA ALA A 275 15.95 -0.30 -15.72
C ALA A 275 16.67 -1.59 -16.13
N GLY A 276 16.03 -2.75 -15.98
CA GLY A 276 16.56 -4.04 -16.45
C GLY A 276 16.81 -4.04 -17.94
N ALA A 277 15.88 -3.51 -18.74
CA ALA A 277 16.01 -3.42 -20.19
C ALA A 277 17.11 -2.43 -20.60
N ILE A 278 17.17 -1.26 -19.97
CA ILE A 278 18.21 -0.24 -20.22
C ILE A 278 19.60 -0.82 -19.92
N ILE A 279 19.77 -1.47 -18.76
CA ILE A 279 21.04 -2.11 -18.36
C ILE A 279 21.45 -3.19 -19.38
N ALA A 280 20.50 -4.01 -19.83
CA ALA A 280 20.79 -5.05 -20.83
C ALA A 280 21.30 -4.46 -22.15
N ARG A 281 20.68 -3.38 -22.66
CA ARG A 281 21.15 -2.68 -23.88
C ARG A 281 22.53 -2.07 -23.70
N LEU A 282 22.76 -1.34 -22.61
CA LEU A 282 24.05 -0.71 -22.31
C LEU A 282 25.16 -1.77 -22.20
N ARG A 283 24.92 -2.89 -21.55
CA ARG A 283 25.88 -3.99 -21.46
C ARG A 283 26.21 -4.61 -22.82
N THR A 284 25.19 -4.80 -23.67
CA THR A 284 25.38 -5.28 -25.04
C THR A 284 26.20 -4.30 -25.88
N ALA A 285 26.09 -2.98 -25.59
CA ALA A 285 26.90 -1.94 -26.20
C ALA A 285 28.31 -1.78 -25.57
N GLY A 286 28.67 -2.61 -24.59
CA GLY A 286 30.02 -2.63 -23.97
C GLY A 286 30.17 -1.71 -22.75
N HIS A 287 29.08 -1.14 -22.20
CA HIS A 287 29.14 -0.33 -20.99
C HIS A 287 29.20 -1.21 -19.72
N ASP A 288 29.97 -0.79 -18.74
CA ASP A 288 30.06 -1.45 -17.43
C ASP A 288 28.95 -0.94 -16.50
N VAL A 289 27.75 -1.49 -16.65
CA VAL A 289 26.53 -1.20 -15.89
C VAL A 289 25.91 -2.51 -15.46
N ALA A 290 25.88 -2.78 -14.16
CA ALA A 290 25.31 -4.03 -13.62
C ALA A 290 24.01 -3.82 -12.87
N THR A 291 23.82 -2.67 -12.24
CA THR A 291 22.71 -2.40 -11.33
C THR A 291 21.98 -1.09 -11.67
N THR A 292 20.77 -0.94 -11.14
CA THR A 292 20.04 0.34 -11.22
C THR A 292 20.83 1.48 -10.54
N ALA A 293 21.57 1.19 -9.50
CA ALA A 293 22.42 2.18 -8.83
C ALA A 293 23.56 2.65 -9.75
N ASP A 294 24.21 1.73 -10.50
CA ASP A 294 25.21 2.10 -11.52
C ASP A 294 24.61 2.98 -12.61
N LEU A 295 23.42 2.59 -13.11
CA LEU A 295 22.69 3.35 -14.12
C LEU A 295 22.44 4.80 -13.66
N LEU A 296 21.93 4.98 -12.43
CA LEU A 296 21.67 6.30 -11.86
C LEU A 296 22.95 7.08 -11.63
N ARG A 297 24.01 6.46 -11.13
CA ARG A 297 25.31 7.09 -10.91
C ARG A 297 25.92 7.60 -12.22
N LEU A 298 25.96 6.79 -13.27
CA LEU A 298 26.48 7.16 -14.59
C LEU A 298 25.62 8.25 -15.26
N GLY A 299 24.30 8.15 -15.14
CA GLY A 299 23.38 9.19 -15.61
C GLY A 299 23.61 10.53 -14.91
N ALA A 300 23.85 10.53 -13.60
CA ALA A 300 24.18 11.74 -12.83
C ALA A 300 25.56 12.32 -13.20
N GLN A 301 26.52 11.49 -13.63
CA GLN A 301 27.81 11.90 -14.14
C GLN A 301 27.77 12.45 -15.57
N GLY A 302 26.62 12.36 -16.25
CA GLY A 302 26.42 12.87 -17.60
C GLY A 302 26.93 11.92 -18.69
N ASP A 303 27.05 10.60 -18.44
CA ASP A 303 27.37 9.64 -19.49
C ASP A 303 26.34 9.73 -20.61
N ALA A 304 26.81 10.06 -21.82
CA ALA A 304 25.94 10.41 -22.94
C ALA A 304 25.02 9.24 -23.37
N ALA A 305 25.55 8.01 -23.36
CA ALA A 305 24.78 6.84 -23.74
C ALA A 305 23.71 6.52 -22.69
N VAL A 306 24.05 6.60 -21.41
CA VAL A 306 23.13 6.39 -20.30
C VAL A 306 22.03 7.46 -20.29
N VAL A 307 22.37 8.73 -20.49
CA VAL A 307 21.41 9.83 -20.53
C VAL A 307 20.44 9.66 -21.68
N GLU A 308 20.90 9.24 -22.86
CA GLU A 308 20.04 8.99 -24.03
C GLU A 308 19.09 7.82 -23.82
N GLU A 309 19.56 6.71 -23.24
CA GLU A 309 18.73 5.57 -22.86
C GLU A 309 17.64 5.96 -21.85
N LEU A 310 18.00 6.75 -20.85
CA LEU A 310 17.06 7.25 -19.83
C LEU A 310 16.00 8.19 -20.46
N ARG A 311 16.37 9.05 -21.40
CA ARG A 311 15.43 9.93 -22.13
C ARG A 311 14.49 9.13 -23.01
N THR A 312 15.02 8.16 -23.75
CA THR A 312 14.23 7.29 -24.63
C THR A 312 13.21 6.49 -23.82
N ALA A 313 13.64 5.86 -22.73
CA ALA A 313 12.75 5.15 -21.83
C ALA A 313 11.68 6.10 -21.21
N GLY A 314 12.10 7.28 -20.77
CA GLY A 314 11.19 8.28 -20.24
C GLY A 314 10.12 8.73 -21.23
N ALA A 315 10.48 8.91 -22.50
CA ALA A 315 9.53 9.26 -23.55
C ALA A 315 8.49 8.13 -23.79
N LEU A 316 8.92 6.86 -23.79
CA LEU A 316 8.00 5.72 -23.93
C LEU A 316 7.05 5.63 -22.75
N ILE A 317 7.55 5.74 -21.53
CA ILE A 317 6.75 5.75 -20.30
C ILE A 317 5.75 6.91 -20.34
N GLY A 318 6.20 8.12 -20.70
CA GLY A 318 5.35 9.31 -20.78
C GLY A 318 4.19 9.15 -21.77
N ARG A 319 4.41 8.49 -22.93
CA ARG A 319 3.35 8.22 -23.92
C ARG A 319 2.30 7.28 -23.37
N VAL A 320 2.70 6.20 -22.69
CA VAL A 320 1.76 5.25 -22.05
C VAL A 320 0.95 5.97 -20.98
N LEU A 321 1.62 6.76 -20.14
CA LEU A 321 0.96 7.50 -19.07
C LEU A 321 0.02 8.59 -19.60
N ALA A 322 0.30 9.21 -20.74
CA ALA A 322 -0.61 10.16 -21.39
C ALA A 322 -1.92 9.48 -21.84
N GLY A 323 -1.83 8.27 -22.38
CA GLY A 323 -3.02 7.47 -22.70
C GLY A 323 -3.87 7.18 -21.46
N ILE A 324 -3.22 6.80 -20.35
CA ILE A 324 -3.89 6.53 -19.08
C ILE A 324 -4.49 7.82 -18.51
N ALA A 325 -3.75 8.94 -18.54
CA ALA A 325 -4.23 10.22 -18.05
C ALA A 325 -5.46 10.71 -18.84
N ASN A 326 -5.45 10.60 -20.15
CA ASN A 326 -6.60 10.95 -21.00
C ASN A 326 -7.82 10.04 -20.75
N PHE A 327 -7.61 8.78 -20.41
CA PHE A 327 -8.68 7.81 -20.15
C PHE A 327 -9.25 7.92 -18.73
N PHE A 328 -8.37 7.99 -17.73
CA PHE A 328 -8.74 7.93 -16.31
C PHE A 328 -8.94 9.31 -15.68
N ASN A 329 -8.32 10.35 -16.25
CA ASN A 329 -8.32 11.71 -15.75
C ASN A 329 -7.92 11.81 -14.26
N PRO A 330 -6.74 11.31 -13.87
CA PRO A 330 -6.27 11.39 -12.51
C PRO A 330 -5.89 12.84 -12.16
N ARG A 331 -5.99 13.20 -10.88
CA ARG A 331 -5.42 14.45 -10.37
C ARG A 331 -3.89 14.40 -10.31
N GLU A 332 -3.34 13.23 -9.99
CA GLU A 332 -1.91 13.05 -9.79
C GLU A 332 -1.37 11.83 -10.55
N VAL A 333 -0.20 11.98 -11.14
CA VAL A 333 0.68 10.89 -11.54
C VAL A 333 1.90 10.92 -10.64
N VAL A 334 2.07 9.88 -9.83
CA VAL A 334 3.17 9.78 -8.87
C VAL A 334 4.25 8.86 -9.41
N LEU A 335 5.47 9.38 -9.54
CA LEU A 335 6.65 8.63 -9.98
C LEU A 335 7.42 8.14 -8.75
N ALA A 336 7.48 6.84 -8.55
CA ALA A 336 8.13 6.18 -7.42
C ALA A 336 9.24 5.21 -7.90
N GLY A 337 9.93 4.58 -6.95
CA GLY A 337 11.03 3.66 -7.24
C GLY A 337 12.34 4.38 -7.57
N ALA A 338 13.44 3.62 -7.62
CA ALA A 338 14.79 4.18 -7.70
C ALA A 338 15.02 5.09 -8.92
N MET A 339 14.42 4.73 -10.07
CA MET A 339 14.59 5.50 -11.31
C MET A 339 13.87 6.86 -11.29
N SER A 340 12.93 7.08 -10.38
CA SER A 340 12.30 8.40 -10.20
C SER A 340 13.28 9.49 -9.74
N ALA A 341 14.46 9.09 -9.26
CA ALA A 341 15.57 10.00 -8.93
C ALA A 341 16.38 10.46 -10.16
N SER A 342 16.08 9.95 -11.37
CA SER A 342 16.79 10.31 -12.60
C SER A 342 16.18 11.55 -13.27
N PRO A 343 16.84 12.73 -13.26
CA PRO A 343 16.31 13.93 -13.91
C PRO A 343 16.06 13.76 -15.42
N PRO A 344 16.95 13.11 -16.22
CA PRO A 344 16.71 12.89 -17.63
C PRO A 344 15.45 12.07 -17.92
N LEU A 345 15.21 11.01 -17.14
CA LEU A 345 14.03 10.15 -17.27
C LEU A 345 12.75 10.92 -16.92
N VAL A 346 12.74 11.57 -15.74
CA VAL A 346 11.56 12.30 -15.25
C VAL A 346 11.18 13.46 -16.16
N ALA A 347 12.18 14.21 -16.67
CA ALA A 347 11.94 15.30 -17.62
C ALA A 347 11.31 14.79 -18.92
N ALA A 348 11.80 13.66 -19.46
CA ALA A 348 11.25 13.06 -20.67
C ALA A 348 9.83 12.53 -20.45
N ILE A 349 9.55 11.89 -19.30
CA ILE A 349 8.18 11.47 -18.91
C ILE A 349 7.23 12.66 -18.91
N ARG A 350 7.57 13.73 -18.18
CA ARG A 350 6.74 14.93 -18.08
C ARG A 350 6.51 15.57 -19.44
N SER A 351 7.57 15.72 -20.22
CA SER A 351 7.50 16.35 -21.56
C SER A 351 6.52 15.60 -22.48
N GLU A 352 6.64 14.28 -22.59
CA GLU A 352 5.76 13.49 -23.45
C GLU A 352 4.32 13.42 -22.90
N LEU A 353 4.16 13.27 -21.59
CA LEU A 353 2.85 13.22 -20.96
C LEU A 353 2.06 14.51 -21.24
N TYR A 354 2.60 15.69 -20.89
CA TYR A 354 1.91 16.95 -21.12
C TYR A 354 1.71 17.27 -22.61
N ARG A 355 2.64 16.86 -23.48
CA ARG A 355 2.51 17.04 -24.92
C ARG A 355 1.34 16.26 -25.52
N MET A 356 0.98 15.09 -24.94
CA MET A 356 -0.02 14.16 -25.47
C MET A 356 -1.35 14.17 -24.72
N CYS A 357 -1.40 14.82 -23.58
CA CYS A 357 -2.66 15.00 -22.85
C CYS A 357 -3.55 16.05 -23.51
N LEU A 358 -4.85 15.86 -23.41
CA LEU A 358 -5.82 16.91 -23.73
C LEU A 358 -5.61 18.11 -22.79
N PRO A 359 -5.76 19.36 -23.25
CA PRO A 359 -5.62 20.53 -22.39
C PRO A 359 -6.43 20.44 -21.10
N LEU A 360 -7.69 19.99 -21.17
CA LEU A 360 -8.57 19.79 -20.01
C LEU A 360 -7.99 18.83 -18.96
N VAL A 361 -7.23 17.82 -19.39
CA VAL A 361 -6.56 16.87 -18.48
C VAL A 361 -5.27 17.48 -17.95
N ALA A 362 -4.48 18.12 -18.84
CA ALA A 362 -3.17 18.67 -18.50
C ALA A 362 -3.25 19.85 -17.51
N ASP A 363 -4.32 20.63 -17.54
CA ASP A 363 -4.51 21.84 -16.71
C ASP A 363 -4.61 21.50 -15.21
N ASP A 364 -5.20 20.34 -14.88
CA ASP A 364 -5.41 19.91 -13.49
C ASP A 364 -4.46 18.77 -13.05
N LEU A 365 -3.65 18.24 -13.96
CA LEU A 365 -2.77 17.09 -13.70
C LEU A 365 -1.46 17.53 -13.03
N ASP A 366 -1.19 16.99 -11.84
CA ASP A 366 0.13 17.09 -11.21
C ASP A 366 0.97 15.82 -11.44
N VAL A 367 2.19 15.99 -11.93
CA VAL A 367 3.16 14.91 -12.10
C VAL A 367 4.30 15.12 -11.11
N ARG A 368 4.34 14.33 -10.05
CA ARG A 368 5.29 14.50 -8.96
C ARG A 368 6.07 13.24 -8.62
N ALA A 369 7.17 13.39 -7.90
CA ALA A 369 7.84 12.27 -7.27
C ALA A 369 7.05 11.78 -6.04
N SER A 370 7.23 10.51 -5.68
CA SER A 370 6.75 9.93 -4.43
C SER A 370 7.27 10.72 -3.23
N ARG A 371 6.42 10.87 -2.20
CA ARG A 371 6.79 11.51 -0.92
C ARG A 371 7.81 10.69 -0.14
N ALA A 372 7.78 9.37 -0.31
CA ALA A 372 8.66 8.41 0.34
C ALA A 372 9.21 7.39 -0.68
N PRO A 373 10.14 7.78 -1.58
CA PRO A 373 10.52 6.95 -2.73
C PRO A 373 11.05 5.56 -2.40
N ARG A 374 11.63 5.38 -1.20
CA ARG A 374 12.18 4.10 -0.71
C ARG A 374 11.18 3.32 0.14
N ASP A 375 10.24 4.01 0.79
CA ASP A 375 9.42 3.50 1.89
C ASP A 375 7.95 3.40 1.52
N ALA A 376 7.56 3.90 0.33
CA ALA A 376 6.18 3.93 -0.10
C ALA A 376 5.53 2.53 -0.08
N GLY A 377 6.27 1.46 -0.45
CA GLY A 377 5.75 0.09 -0.39
C GLY A 377 5.34 -0.34 1.02
N VAL A 378 6.23 -0.18 2.01
CA VAL A 378 5.91 -0.55 3.41
C VAL A 378 4.89 0.39 4.04
N HIS A 379 4.94 1.70 3.76
CA HIS A 379 3.93 2.63 4.25
C HIS A 379 2.53 2.30 3.68
N GLY A 380 2.44 1.97 2.39
CA GLY A 380 1.18 1.49 1.81
C GLY A 380 0.74 0.15 2.39
N GLY A 381 1.68 -0.72 2.75
CA GLY A 381 1.40 -1.94 3.50
C GLY A 381 0.80 -1.64 4.87
N VAL A 382 1.34 -0.67 5.62
CA VAL A 382 0.74 -0.22 6.89
C VAL A 382 -0.68 0.28 6.67
N VAL A 383 -0.91 1.13 5.65
CA VAL A 383 -2.26 1.63 5.31
C VAL A 383 -3.21 0.46 5.02
N LEU A 384 -2.79 -0.50 4.19
CA LEU A 384 -3.60 -1.67 3.85
C LEU A 384 -3.93 -2.53 5.07
N ALA A 385 -2.95 -2.79 5.94
CA ALA A 385 -3.15 -3.55 7.16
C ALA A 385 -4.10 -2.84 8.13
N LEU A 386 -3.93 -1.52 8.32
CA LEU A 386 -4.82 -0.72 9.17
C LEU A 386 -6.24 -0.61 8.61
N ASP A 387 -6.40 -0.49 7.30
CA ASP A 387 -7.71 -0.46 6.65
C ASP A 387 -8.47 -1.79 6.84
N GLU A 388 -7.75 -2.93 6.91
CA GLU A 388 -8.34 -4.24 7.21
C GLU A 388 -8.65 -4.42 8.70
N VAL A 389 -7.67 -4.18 9.59
CA VAL A 389 -7.85 -4.45 11.03
C VAL A 389 -8.85 -3.52 11.70
N LEU A 390 -8.96 -2.28 11.21
CA LEU A 390 -9.93 -1.28 11.66
C LEU A 390 -11.16 -1.18 10.74
N ALA A 391 -11.35 -2.15 9.84
CA ALA A 391 -12.52 -2.17 8.96
C ALA A 391 -13.83 -2.20 9.79
N PRO A 392 -14.83 -1.36 9.45
CA PRO A 392 -16.07 -1.27 10.22
C PRO A 392 -16.74 -2.61 10.49
N THR A 393 -16.78 -3.49 9.49
CA THR A 393 -17.36 -4.82 9.60
C THR A 393 -16.64 -5.72 10.61
N ARG A 394 -15.29 -5.62 10.65
CA ARG A 394 -14.47 -6.35 11.61
C ARG A 394 -14.67 -5.84 13.04
N ILE A 395 -14.72 -4.54 13.21
CA ILE A 395 -14.98 -3.91 14.52
C ILE A 395 -16.39 -4.29 15.02
N ASP A 396 -17.40 -4.30 14.14
CA ASP A 396 -18.73 -4.76 14.50
C ASP A 396 -18.77 -6.24 14.90
N GLU A 397 -17.92 -7.07 14.29
CA GLU A 397 -17.77 -8.49 14.70
C GLU A 397 -17.11 -8.63 16.07
N LEU A 398 -16.04 -7.85 16.32
CA LEU A 398 -15.35 -7.84 17.62
C LEU A 398 -16.30 -7.39 18.75
N ALA A 399 -17.03 -6.30 18.55
CA ALA A 399 -18.00 -5.79 19.51
C ALA A 399 -19.10 -6.81 19.84
N ARG A 400 -19.61 -7.52 18.83
CA ARG A 400 -20.60 -8.60 19.04
C ARG A 400 -20.05 -9.79 19.84
N ARG A 401 -18.78 -10.17 19.58
CA ARG A 401 -18.12 -11.28 20.31
C ARG A 401 -17.88 -10.92 21.77
N ALA A 402 -17.43 -9.69 22.07
CA ALA A 402 -17.23 -9.21 23.43
C ALA A 402 -18.54 -9.27 24.23
N THR A 403 -19.64 -8.73 23.68
CA THR A 403 -20.96 -8.78 24.33
C THR A 403 -21.46 -10.21 24.58
N ALA A 404 -21.21 -11.15 23.65
CA ALA A 404 -21.64 -12.55 23.79
C ALA A 404 -20.81 -13.33 24.82
N SER A 405 -19.57 -12.92 25.10
CA SER A 405 -18.73 -13.55 26.16
C SER A 405 -19.15 -13.07 27.54
N ASP A 406 -19.51 -11.81 27.71
CA ASP A 406 -20.01 -11.26 28.98
C ASP A 406 -21.34 -11.91 29.40
N ASP A 407 -22.26 -12.10 28.44
CA ASP A 407 -23.54 -12.77 28.70
C ASP A 407 -23.38 -14.24 29.17
N ARG A 408 -22.33 -14.93 28.72
CA ARG A 408 -22.04 -16.31 29.15
C ARG A 408 -21.44 -16.36 30.56
N THR A 409 -20.59 -15.40 30.89
CA THR A 409 -19.96 -15.31 32.21
C THR A 409 -20.99 -14.96 33.27
N VAL A 410 -21.95 -14.07 32.95
CA VAL A 410 -23.06 -13.73 33.87
C VAL A 410 -24.05 -14.89 34.07
N ARG A 411 -24.27 -15.76 33.09
CA ARG A 411 -25.17 -16.93 33.20
C ARG A 411 -24.54 -18.14 33.88
N SER A 412 -23.21 -18.15 34.06
CA SER A 412 -22.47 -19.25 34.69
C SER A 412 -22.06 -18.95 36.16
N ALA A 413 -22.33 -17.72 36.65
CA ALA A 413 -22.17 -17.28 38.03
C ALA A 413 -23.52 -17.28 38.78
#